data_6e44ac7bddcaef75dcb29e296dcdaa26
#
_entry.id   6e44ac7bddcaef75dcb29e296dcdaa26
#
_cell.length_a   1.000
_cell.length_b   1.000
_cell.length_c   1.000
_cell.angle_alpha   90.00
_cell.angle_beta   90.00
_cell.angle_gamma   90.00
#
_symmetry.space_group_name_H-M   'P 1'
#
loop_
_entity.id
_entity.type
_entity.pdbx_description
1 polymer ?
#
loop_
_entity_poly.entity_id
_entity_poly.type
_entity_poly.pdbx_seq_one_letter_code
_entity_poly.pdbx_strand_id
1 'polypeptide(L)'
;MESQQIKIAGVAFGAGAPLGLIAGPCVIESLDSSLRHADAIREVAEALGIGVIFKSSWDKANRTSGGSFRGPGRDEGLRILEEVRAATGLPILTDVHREEDVGAVAQVADVLQTPAFLCRQTDFILAVAGSGKPANLKKGQFLSPWEMKHVVDKARTVEGAEILVTERGASFGYQNLVSDMRSLVVLGEIGVPVIFDATHSVQLPGGAGGASGGQREFVPALARAAVAVGIDGLFLEVHEDPSKALSDGATSWPLDQLSSLLEQLRAIEQAVRDR
;
A
#
# COMPACT_ATOMS: atom_id res chain seq x y z
N MET A 1 17.22 -15.90 3.91
CA MET A 1 16.45 -16.08 5.17
C MET A 1 14.99 -16.02 4.78
N GLU A 2 14.18 -16.96 5.27
CA GLU A 2 12.74 -16.88 5.05
C GLU A 2 12.21 -15.63 5.76
N SER A 3 11.35 -14.84 5.10
CA SER A 3 10.71 -13.68 5.70
C SER A 3 9.79 -14.15 6.84
N GLN A 4 9.68 -13.33 7.90
CA GLN A 4 8.72 -13.57 8.97
C GLN A 4 7.30 -13.58 8.38
N GLN A 5 6.45 -14.53 8.77
CA GLN A 5 5.03 -14.48 8.44
C GLN A 5 4.31 -13.53 9.40
N ILE A 6 3.53 -12.61 8.86
CA ILE A 6 2.65 -11.71 9.60
C ILE A 6 1.21 -11.99 9.21
N LYS A 7 0.33 -12.12 10.20
CA LYS A 7 -1.09 -12.41 9.99
C LYS A 7 -1.96 -11.25 10.49
N ILE A 8 -2.68 -10.61 9.60
CA ILE A 8 -3.50 -9.43 9.84
C ILE A 8 -4.96 -9.78 9.60
N ALA A 9 -5.74 -9.92 10.65
CA ALA A 9 -7.18 -10.26 10.61
C ALA A 9 -7.51 -11.41 9.62
N GLY A 10 -6.65 -12.42 9.56
CA GLY A 10 -6.82 -13.58 8.68
C GLY A 10 -6.04 -13.53 7.37
N VAL A 11 -5.59 -12.37 6.92
CA VAL A 11 -4.72 -12.21 5.75
C VAL A 11 -3.26 -12.39 6.17
N ALA A 12 -2.55 -13.33 5.53
CA ALA A 12 -1.14 -13.61 5.84
C ALA A 12 -0.22 -13.03 4.76
N PHE A 13 0.92 -12.48 5.20
CA PHE A 13 2.01 -12.02 4.36
C PHE A 13 3.32 -12.64 4.81
N GLY A 14 4.24 -12.93 3.90
CA GLY A 14 5.56 -13.49 4.22
C GLY A 14 5.66 -14.99 3.91
N ALA A 15 6.68 -15.64 4.47
CA ALA A 15 7.06 -17.00 4.12
C ALA A 15 5.90 -18.01 4.10
N GLY A 16 5.72 -18.67 2.95
CA GLY A 16 4.70 -19.71 2.74
C GLY A 16 3.27 -19.19 2.57
N ALA A 17 3.01 -17.88 2.79
CA ALA A 17 1.69 -17.31 2.59
C ALA A 17 1.40 -17.08 1.08
N PRO A 18 0.15 -17.22 0.62
CA PRO A 18 -0.24 -16.79 -0.72
C PRO A 18 -0.08 -15.28 -0.88
N LEU A 19 0.02 -14.81 -2.14
CA LEU A 19 0.08 -13.40 -2.46
C LEU A 19 -1.12 -12.66 -1.83
N GLY A 20 -0.83 -11.74 -0.90
CA GLY A 20 -1.85 -10.88 -0.30
C GLY A 20 -2.11 -9.64 -1.16
N LEU A 21 -3.30 -9.06 -1.03
CA LEU A 21 -3.68 -7.84 -1.72
C LEU A 21 -3.94 -6.72 -0.71
N ILE A 22 -3.40 -5.54 -0.98
CA ILE A 22 -3.78 -4.28 -0.33
C ILE A 22 -4.39 -3.40 -1.42
N ALA A 23 -5.69 -3.14 -1.36
CA ALA A 23 -6.38 -2.41 -2.43
C ALA A 23 -7.46 -1.47 -1.91
N GLY A 24 -7.70 -0.38 -2.65
CA GLY A 24 -8.76 0.59 -2.39
C GLY A 24 -8.50 1.93 -3.06
N PRO A 25 -9.41 2.90 -2.95
CA PRO A 25 -9.22 4.22 -3.54
C PRO A 25 -8.07 4.97 -2.84
N CYS A 26 -7.40 5.83 -3.59
CA CYS A 26 -6.27 6.62 -3.10
C CYS A 26 -6.62 7.37 -1.80
N VAL A 27 -7.78 8.02 -1.77
CA VAL A 27 -8.30 8.83 -0.67
C VAL A 27 -9.77 8.53 -0.46
N ILE A 28 -10.25 8.69 0.77
CA ILE A 28 -11.68 8.63 1.08
C ILE A 28 -12.37 9.83 0.44
N GLU A 29 -13.29 9.59 -0.46
CA GLU A 29 -14.10 10.60 -1.14
C GLU A 29 -15.46 10.78 -0.47
N SER A 30 -16.10 9.68 -0.08
CA SER A 30 -17.33 9.62 0.70
C SER A 30 -17.51 8.22 1.30
N LEU A 31 -18.41 8.06 2.26
CA LEU A 31 -18.79 6.76 2.81
C LEU A 31 -19.35 5.84 1.71
N ASP A 32 -20.28 6.32 0.92
CA ASP A 32 -20.95 5.56 -0.13
C ASP A 32 -19.95 5.06 -1.19
N SER A 33 -19.03 5.93 -1.65
CA SER A 33 -17.95 5.53 -2.55
C SER A 33 -17.03 4.48 -1.92
N SER A 34 -16.66 4.66 -0.65
CA SER A 34 -15.78 3.73 0.06
C SER A 34 -16.41 2.34 0.21
N LEU A 35 -17.70 2.27 0.52
CA LEU A 35 -18.46 1.01 0.63
C LEU A 35 -18.52 0.30 -0.73
N ARG A 36 -18.89 1.02 -1.82
CA ARG A 36 -18.92 0.40 -3.16
C ARG A 36 -17.58 -0.16 -3.59
N HIS A 37 -16.48 0.58 -3.35
CA HIS A 37 -15.14 0.09 -3.66
C HIS A 37 -14.77 -1.13 -2.83
N ALA A 38 -15.05 -1.10 -1.52
CA ALA A 38 -14.70 -2.19 -0.62
C ALA A 38 -15.47 -3.47 -0.95
N ASP A 39 -16.79 -3.39 -1.23
CA ASP A 39 -17.59 -4.52 -1.63
C ASP A 39 -17.12 -5.14 -2.94
N ALA A 40 -16.88 -4.32 -3.98
CA ALA A 40 -16.42 -4.82 -5.27
C ALA A 40 -15.01 -5.47 -5.17
N ILE A 41 -14.10 -4.88 -4.38
CA ILE A 41 -12.78 -5.48 -4.13
C ILE A 41 -12.92 -6.80 -3.38
N ARG A 42 -13.77 -6.85 -2.35
CA ARG A 42 -14.04 -8.07 -1.57
C ARG A 42 -14.56 -9.18 -2.47
N GLU A 43 -15.57 -8.90 -3.30
CA GLU A 43 -16.15 -9.89 -4.21
C GLU A 43 -15.11 -10.48 -5.18
N VAL A 44 -14.26 -9.64 -5.77
CA VAL A 44 -13.19 -10.09 -6.66
C VAL A 44 -12.17 -10.94 -5.88
N ALA A 45 -11.76 -10.50 -4.70
CA ALA A 45 -10.78 -11.22 -3.88
C ALA A 45 -11.30 -12.58 -3.41
N GLU A 46 -12.57 -12.65 -2.94
CA GLU A 46 -13.23 -13.89 -2.53
C GLU A 46 -13.35 -14.88 -3.69
N ALA A 47 -13.78 -14.42 -4.87
CA ALA A 47 -13.90 -15.27 -6.06
C ALA A 47 -12.56 -15.90 -6.49
N LEU A 48 -11.45 -15.18 -6.24
CA LEU A 48 -10.10 -15.66 -6.56
C LEU A 48 -9.39 -16.33 -5.37
N GLY A 49 -9.97 -16.33 -4.18
CA GLY A 49 -9.36 -16.87 -2.96
C GLY A 49 -8.10 -16.08 -2.54
N ILE A 50 -8.10 -14.77 -2.73
CA ILE A 50 -7.01 -13.86 -2.36
C ILE A 50 -7.36 -13.16 -1.05
N GLY A 51 -6.45 -13.20 -0.06
CA GLY A 51 -6.62 -12.39 1.15
C GLY A 51 -6.44 -10.91 0.83
N VAL A 52 -7.37 -10.05 1.27
CA VAL A 52 -7.34 -8.62 0.95
C VAL A 52 -7.47 -7.74 2.19
N ILE A 53 -6.72 -6.65 2.21
CA ILE A 53 -6.82 -5.53 3.16
C ILE A 53 -7.34 -4.32 2.38
N PHE A 54 -8.44 -3.72 2.84
CA PHE A 54 -8.96 -2.49 2.24
C PHE A 54 -8.08 -1.30 2.65
N LYS A 55 -7.64 -0.53 1.66
CA LYS A 55 -6.82 0.67 1.88
C LYS A 55 -7.52 1.92 1.40
N SER A 56 -7.60 2.93 2.24
CA SER A 56 -7.87 4.31 1.80
C SER A 56 -7.26 5.31 2.78
N SER A 57 -6.83 6.47 2.28
CA SER A 57 -6.25 7.52 3.13
C SER A 57 -7.33 8.51 3.57
N TRP A 58 -7.35 8.85 4.86
CA TRP A 58 -8.22 9.88 5.42
C TRP A 58 -7.70 11.31 5.19
N ASP A 59 -6.40 11.44 4.91
CA ASP A 59 -5.74 12.70 4.52
C ASP A 59 -4.63 12.43 3.49
N LYS A 60 -4.41 13.39 2.63
CA LYS A 60 -3.26 13.48 1.72
C LYS A 60 -2.40 14.67 2.12
N ALA A 61 -1.63 14.51 3.21
CA ALA A 61 -0.87 15.61 3.85
C ALA A 61 0.26 16.17 2.99
N ASN A 62 0.71 15.45 1.95
CA ASN A 62 1.88 15.76 1.11
C ASN A 62 1.53 16.19 -0.32
N ARG A 63 0.36 16.80 -0.53
CA ARG A 63 -0.05 17.29 -1.85
C ARG A 63 0.90 18.31 -2.43
N THR A 64 1.12 18.26 -3.76
CA THR A 64 1.91 19.24 -4.51
C THR A 64 1.31 20.64 -4.45
N SER A 65 -0.03 20.76 -4.55
CA SER A 65 -0.74 22.04 -4.44
C SER A 65 -1.54 22.11 -3.15
N GLY A 66 -1.46 23.25 -2.46
CA GLY A 66 -2.22 23.50 -1.23
C GLY A 66 -3.75 23.56 -1.43
N GLY A 67 -4.23 23.73 -2.67
CA GLY A 67 -5.66 23.73 -3.01
C GLY A 67 -6.20 22.34 -3.41
N SER A 68 -5.37 21.30 -3.46
CA SER A 68 -5.81 19.95 -3.82
C SER A 68 -6.69 19.33 -2.74
N PHE A 69 -7.62 18.45 -3.15
CA PHE A 69 -8.44 17.69 -2.22
C PHE A 69 -7.56 16.83 -1.32
N ARG A 70 -7.77 16.92 -0.02
CA ARG A 70 -6.96 16.20 0.97
C ARG A 70 -7.66 15.01 1.60
N GLY A 71 -8.97 14.92 1.51
CA GLY A 71 -9.78 13.93 2.20
C GLY A 71 -10.78 14.58 3.18
N PRO A 72 -11.58 13.76 3.88
CA PRO A 72 -12.63 14.26 4.80
C PRO A 72 -12.07 14.77 6.14
N GLY A 73 -10.78 14.58 6.41
CA GLY A 73 -10.18 14.83 7.71
C GLY A 73 -10.18 13.59 8.61
N ARG A 74 -9.45 13.66 9.74
CA ARG A 74 -9.17 12.51 10.60
C ARG A 74 -10.44 11.86 11.14
N ASP A 75 -11.24 12.61 11.87
CA ASP A 75 -12.35 12.04 12.66
C ASP A 75 -13.41 11.44 11.73
N GLU A 76 -13.79 12.15 10.68
CA GLU A 76 -14.74 11.64 9.69
C GLU A 76 -14.14 10.49 8.85
N GLY A 77 -12.88 10.60 8.47
CA GLY A 77 -12.21 9.53 7.73
C GLY A 77 -12.10 8.23 8.52
N LEU A 78 -11.76 8.30 9.80
CA LEU A 78 -11.71 7.13 10.68
C LEU A 78 -13.11 6.53 10.88
N ARG A 79 -14.13 7.36 11.06
CA ARG A 79 -15.53 6.90 11.14
C ARG A 79 -15.94 6.13 9.87
N ILE A 80 -15.62 6.67 8.69
CA ILE A 80 -15.91 5.99 7.41
C ILE A 80 -15.18 4.65 7.32
N LEU A 81 -13.91 4.57 7.69
CA LEU A 81 -13.14 3.31 7.66
C LEU A 81 -13.71 2.27 8.63
N GLU A 82 -14.17 2.69 9.80
CA GLU A 82 -14.83 1.81 10.76
C GLU A 82 -16.16 1.25 10.21
N GLU A 83 -16.96 2.07 9.53
CA GLU A 83 -18.18 1.64 8.87
C GLU A 83 -17.91 0.68 7.71
N VAL A 84 -16.86 0.94 6.90
CA VAL A 84 -16.44 0.01 5.85
C VAL A 84 -16.07 -1.34 6.45
N ARG A 85 -15.27 -1.36 7.53
CA ARG A 85 -14.91 -2.61 8.22
C ARG A 85 -16.14 -3.34 8.75
N ALA A 86 -17.05 -2.63 9.38
CA ALA A 86 -18.27 -3.21 9.95
C ALA A 86 -19.20 -3.81 8.86
N ALA A 87 -19.29 -3.15 7.72
CA ALA A 87 -20.16 -3.60 6.62
C ALA A 87 -19.56 -4.76 5.80
N THR A 88 -18.24 -4.76 5.58
CA THR A 88 -17.59 -5.70 4.65
C THR A 88 -16.80 -6.82 5.33
N GLY A 89 -16.44 -6.62 6.60
CA GLY A 89 -15.54 -7.53 7.33
C GLY A 89 -14.06 -7.42 6.89
N LEU A 90 -13.73 -6.54 5.95
CA LEU A 90 -12.35 -6.37 5.49
C LEU A 90 -11.48 -5.70 6.56
N PRO A 91 -10.24 -6.18 6.78
CA PRO A 91 -9.25 -5.42 7.56
C PRO A 91 -8.90 -4.12 6.87
N ILE A 92 -8.53 -3.11 7.66
CA ILE A 92 -8.30 -1.74 7.21
C ILE A 92 -6.82 -1.38 7.29
N LEU A 93 -6.30 -0.78 6.23
CA LEU A 93 -5.02 -0.07 6.20
C LEU A 93 -5.25 1.40 5.88
N THR A 94 -4.65 2.30 6.67
CA THR A 94 -4.64 3.73 6.34
C THR A 94 -3.32 4.40 6.74
N ASP A 95 -3.06 5.58 6.15
CA ASP A 95 -1.85 6.35 6.42
C ASP A 95 -1.94 7.07 7.76
N VAL A 96 -0.78 7.22 8.42
CA VAL A 96 -0.57 8.13 9.54
C VAL A 96 0.44 9.19 9.12
N HIS A 97 0.23 10.46 9.49
CA HIS A 97 1.08 11.57 9.05
C HIS A 97 1.77 12.27 10.21
N ARG A 98 1.29 12.11 11.44
CA ARG A 98 1.80 12.73 12.67
C ARG A 98 1.78 11.73 13.80
N GLU A 99 2.69 11.88 14.75
CA GLU A 99 2.76 11.02 15.94
C GLU A 99 1.49 11.10 16.79
N GLU A 100 0.90 12.29 16.92
CA GLU A 100 -0.32 12.53 17.66
C GLU A 100 -1.55 11.80 17.11
N ASP A 101 -1.54 11.41 15.83
CA ASP A 101 -2.65 10.70 15.19
C ASP A 101 -2.54 9.18 15.35
N VAL A 102 -1.36 8.65 15.70
CA VAL A 102 -1.10 7.20 15.78
C VAL A 102 -2.11 6.48 16.67
N GLY A 103 -2.35 7.01 17.88
CA GLY A 103 -3.27 6.39 18.82
C GLY A 103 -4.70 6.30 18.30
N ALA A 104 -5.22 7.38 17.68
CA ALA A 104 -6.57 7.40 17.12
C ALA A 104 -6.70 6.45 15.91
N VAL A 105 -5.71 6.45 15.02
CA VAL A 105 -5.70 5.59 13.84
C VAL A 105 -5.63 4.12 14.24
N ALA A 106 -4.83 3.76 15.25
CA ALA A 106 -4.68 2.39 15.73
C ALA A 106 -5.96 1.78 16.35
N GLN A 107 -6.94 2.61 16.76
CA GLN A 107 -8.24 2.11 17.22
C GLN A 107 -9.09 1.58 16.07
N VAL A 108 -8.90 2.11 14.86
CA VAL A 108 -9.71 1.79 13.68
C VAL A 108 -8.96 0.88 12.70
N ALA A 109 -7.72 1.22 12.37
CA ALA A 109 -6.94 0.47 11.37
C ALA A 109 -6.31 -0.79 11.96
N ASP A 110 -6.25 -1.84 11.12
CA ASP A 110 -5.55 -3.10 11.41
C ASP A 110 -4.08 -3.04 11.00
N VAL A 111 -3.72 -2.11 10.09
CA VAL A 111 -2.34 -1.80 9.68
C VAL A 111 -2.17 -0.29 9.59
N LEU A 112 -1.13 0.24 10.18
CA LEU A 112 -0.73 1.64 10.04
C LEU A 112 0.32 1.77 8.96
N GLN A 113 0.11 2.67 7.99
CA GLN A 113 1.06 2.93 6.93
C GLN A 113 1.85 4.20 7.16
N THR A 114 3.18 4.13 7.06
CA THR A 114 4.01 5.33 7.00
C THR A 114 4.15 5.79 5.55
N PRO A 115 3.83 7.05 5.24
CA PRO A 115 4.09 7.62 3.91
C PRO A 115 5.57 7.57 3.54
N ALA A 116 5.86 7.44 2.24
CA ALA A 116 7.22 7.32 1.73
C ALA A 116 8.14 8.50 2.15
N PHE A 117 7.62 9.73 2.18
CA PHE A 117 8.41 10.89 2.59
C PHE A 117 8.78 10.90 4.08
N LEU A 118 8.04 10.21 4.92
CA LEU A 118 8.26 10.15 6.37
C LEU A 118 9.05 8.91 6.82
N CYS A 119 9.46 8.05 5.90
CA CYS A 119 10.08 6.77 6.22
C CYS A 119 11.41 6.87 6.99
N ARG A 120 12.05 8.05 7.04
CA ARG A 120 13.30 8.26 7.80
C ARG A 120 13.12 8.95 9.15
N GLN A 121 11.93 9.47 9.45
CA GLN A 121 11.65 10.18 10.71
C GLN A 121 11.65 9.19 11.87
N THR A 122 12.71 9.21 12.71
CA THR A 122 12.95 8.20 13.73
C THR A 122 11.80 8.11 14.72
N ASP A 123 11.40 9.24 15.32
CA ASP A 123 10.36 9.27 16.36
C ASP A 123 9.01 8.82 15.79
N PHE A 124 8.68 9.25 14.56
CA PHE A 124 7.48 8.81 13.87
C PHE A 124 7.46 7.31 13.59
N ILE A 125 8.58 6.73 13.13
CA ILE A 125 8.69 5.26 12.91
C ILE A 125 8.52 4.50 14.22
N LEU A 126 9.14 4.97 15.31
CA LEU A 126 8.99 4.36 16.62
C LEU A 126 7.56 4.46 17.15
N ALA A 127 6.90 5.60 16.98
CA ALA A 127 5.50 5.79 17.37
C ALA A 127 4.57 4.83 16.61
N VAL A 128 4.74 4.70 15.29
CA VAL A 128 3.93 3.78 14.47
C VAL A 128 4.20 2.33 14.86
N ALA A 129 5.47 1.92 14.99
CA ALA A 129 5.83 0.56 15.42
C ALA A 129 5.31 0.23 16.83
N GLY A 130 5.26 1.23 17.73
CA GLY A 130 4.75 1.12 19.08
C GLY A 130 3.23 1.16 19.22
N SER A 131 2.50 1.29 18.14
CA SER A 131 1.02 1.37 18.15
C SER A 131 0.32 0.08 18.56
N GLY A 132 1.04 -1.05 18.60
CA GLY A 132 0.47 -2.39 18.78
C GLY A 132 -0.21 -2.95 17.53
N LYS A 133 -0.03 -2.32 16.39
CA LYS A 133 -0.52 -2.75 15.07
C LYS A 133 0.65 -2.97 14.11
N PRO A 134 0.53 -3.88 13.13
CA PRO A 134 1.49 -4.00 12.07
C PRO A 134 1.74 -2.66 11.35
N ALA A 135 3.02 -2.36 11.10
CA ALA A 135 3.46 -1.16 10.40
C ALA A 135 3.85 -1.47 8.96
N ASN A 136 3.16 -0.87 7.99
CA ASN A 136 3.57 -0.91 6.59
C ASN A 136 4.48 0.29 6.27
N LEU A 137 5.77 0.05 6.12
CA LEU A 137 6.77 1.08 5.87
C LEU A 137 6.98 1.28 4.37
N LYS A 138 6.44 2.35 3.80
CA LYS A 138 6.68 2.68 2.39
C LYS A 138 8.09 3.20 2.19
N LYS A 139 8.85 2.57 1.27
CA LYS A 139 10.18 3.02 0.92
C LYS A 139 10.13 4.40 0.25
N GLY A 140 10.91 5.34 0.76
CA GLY A 140 11.08 6.65 0.12
C GLY A 140 11.71 6.52 -1.27
N GLN A 141 11.25 7.36 -2.21
CA GLN A 141 11.78 7.40 -3.58
C GLN A 141 13.28 7.77 -3.62
N PHE A 142 13.76 8.42 -2.56
CA PHE A 142 15.14 8.87 -2.38
C PHE A 142 16.04 7.85 -1.67
N LEU A 143 15.48 6.70 -1.23
CA LEU A 143 16.24 5.64 -0.57
C LEU A 143 16.60 4.53 -1.56
N SER A 144 17.81 4.00 -1.42
CA SER A 144 18.16 2.69 -1.96
C SER A 144 17.46 1.57 -1.18
N PRO A 145 17.27 0.37 -1.76
CA PRO A 145 16.67 -0.76 -1.04
C PRO A 145 17.51 -1.19 0.18
N TRP A 146 18.84 -1.06 0.13
CA TRP A 146 19.73 -1.38 1.25
C TRP A 146 19.53 -0.46 2.47
N GLU A 147 19.22 0.83 2.24
CA GLU A 147 18.95 1.78 3.32
C GLU A 147 17.66 1.48 4.07
N MET A 148 16.70 0.76 3.46
CA MET A 148 15.48 0.35 4.14
C MET A 148 15.74 -0.58 5.33
N LYS A 149 16.86 -1.33 5.32
CA LYS A 149 17.28 -2.09 6.51
C LYS A 149 17.38 -1.22 7.75
N HIS A 150 17.95 -0.02 7.63
CA HIS A 150 18.07 0.90 8.78
C HIS A 150 16.71 1.42 9.26
N VAL A 151 15.75 1.59 8.35
CA VAL A 151 14.38 1.97 8.73
C VAL A 151 13.70 0.84 9.49
N VAL A 152 13.81 -0.38 8.99
CA VAL A 152 13.26 -1.58 9.64
C VAL A 152 13.96 -1.83 10.99
N ASP A 153 15.28 -1.69 11.06
CA ASP A 153 16.04 -1.87 12.31
C ASP A 153 15.57 -0.88 13.40
N LYS A 154 15.24 0.38 13.04
CA LYS A 154 14.63 1.33 13.98
C LYS A 154 13.29 0.80 14.51
N ALA A 155 12.39 0.41 13.62
CA ALA A 155 11.08 -0.11 14.03
C ALA A 155 11.21 -1.37 14.90
N ARG A 156 12.18 -2.25 14.62
CA ARG A 156 12.48 -3.47 15.41
C ARG A 156 13.02 -3.19 16.80
N THR A 157 13.44 -1.96 17.12
CA THR A 157 13.79 -1.61 18.51
C THR A 157 12.57 -1.60 19.44
N VAL A 158 11.38 -1.54 18.87
CA VAL A 158 10.12 -1.69 19.61
C VAL A 158 9.81 -3.18 19.73
N GLU A 159 9.70 -3.67 20.95
CA GLU A 159 9.40 -5.08 21.23
C GLU A 159 8.05 -5.48 20.64
N GLY A 160 8.02 -6.61 19.92
CA GLY A 160 6.80 -7.15 19.32
C GLY A 160 6.33 -6.42 18.06
N ALA A 161 7.08 -5.45 17.51
CA ALA A 161 6.70 -4.75 16.30
C ALA A 161 6.64 -5.71 15.09
N GLU A 162 5.50 -5.72 14.41
CA GLU A 162 5.27 -6.41 13.15
C GLU A 162 5.43 -5.43 11.99
N ILE A 163 6.28 -5.75 11.01
CA ILE A 163 6.73 -4.79 10.00
C ILE A 163 6.60 -5.39 8.60
N LEU A 164 5.92 -4.68 7.70
CA LEU A 164 5.93 -4.90 6.27
C LEU A 164 6.69 -3.75 5.58
N VAL A 165 7.34 -4.04 4.46
CA VAL A 165 8.02 -3.02 3.66
C VAL A 165 7.36 -2.95 2.29
N THR A 166 7.05 -1.73 1.82
CA THR A 166 6.49 -1.51 0.49
C THR A 166 7.47 -0.80 -0.43
N GLU A 167 7.88 -1.46 -1.51
CA GLU A 167 8.59 -0.85 -2.64
C GLU A 167 7.60 -0.08 -3.52
N ARG A 168 8.00 1.12 -3.98
CA ARG A 168 7.15 2.00 -4.80
C ARG A 168 7.90 2.81 -5.85
N GLY A 169 9.09 2.36 -6.22
CA GLY A 169 9.98 3.04 -7.15
C GLY A 169 10.95 4.01 -6.48
N ALA A 170 11.99 4.34 -7.21
CA ALA A 170 13.01 5.31 -6.84
C ALA A 170 13.07 6.45 -7.86
N SER A 171 13.39 7.66 -7.41
CA SER A 171 13.57 8.82 -8.29
C SER A 171 14.69 8.58 -9.28
N PHE A 172 14.42 8.82 -10.56
CA PHE A 172 15.39 8.69 -11.64
C PHE A 172 15.31 9.92 -12.55
N GLY A 173 16.16 10.89 -12.28
CA GLY A 173 16.04 12.21 -12.88
C GLY A 173 14.88 13.03 -12.32
N TYR A 174 14.39 13.99 -13.09
CA TYR A 174 13.27 14.84 -12.72
C TYR A 174 11.94 14.19 -13.11
N GLN A 175 10.95 14.28 -12.23
CA GLN A 175 9.56 13.90 -12.50
C GLN A 175 9.38 12.46 -13.03
N ASN A 176 10.29 11.56 -12.70
CA ASN A 176 10.24 10.17 -13.12
C ASN A 176 10.62 9.22 -12.01
N LEU A 177 10.04 8.02 -12.03
CA LEU A 177 10.36 6.92 -11.13
C LEU A 177 10.75 5.68 -11.94
N VAL A 178 11.67 4.89 -11.39
CA VAL A 178 12.03 3.59 -11.93
C VAL A 178 11.89 2.54 -10.83
N SER A 179 11.28 1.42 -11.15
CA SER A 179 11.23 0.24 -10.28
C SER A 179 12.32 -0.74 -10.66
N ASP A 180 13.32 -0.86 -9.82
CA ASP A 180 14.36 -1.89 -9.96
C ASP A 180 13.85 -3.19 -9.32
N MET A 181 13.58 -4.21 -10.13
CA MET A 181 13.08 -5.50 -9.63
C MET A 181 14.06 -6.20 -8.69
N ARG A 182 15.37 -5.90 -8.77
CA ARG A 182 16.37 -6.39 -7.82
C ARG A 182 16.13 -5.85 -6.41
N SER A 183 15.50 -4.68 -6.29
CA SER A 183 15.17 -4.11 -4.98
C SER A 183 14.27 -5.02 -4.16
N LEU A 184 13.38 -5.78 -4.79
CA LEU A 184 12.49 -6.71 -4.12
C LEU A 184 13.27 -7.86 -3.46
N VAL A 185 14.31 -8.36 -4.13
CA VAL A 185 15.22 -9.37 -3.59
C VAL A 185 15.99 -8.81 -2.38
N VAL A 186 16.57 -7.62 -2.53
CA VAL A 186 17.31 -6.93 -1.46
C VAL A 186 16.42 -6.66 -0.23
N LEU A 187 15.18 -6.23 -0.45
CA LEU A 187 14.22 -6.01 0.63
C LEU A 187 13.84 -7.33 1.33
N GLY A 188 13.70 -8.42 0.57
CA GLY A 188 13.45 -9.76 1.12
C GLY A 188 14.57 -10.25 2.07
N GLU A 189 15.82 -9.87 1.80
CA GLU A 189 16.97 -10.19 2.68
C GLU A 189 16.89 -9.54 4.07
N ILE A 190 16.06 -8.49 4.23
CA ILE A 190 15.81 -7.86 5.54
C ILE A 190 15.02 -8.80 6.47
N GLY A 191 14.30 -9.79 5.91
CA GLY A 191 13.52 -10.78 6.66
C GLY A 191 12.17 -10.25 7.17
N VAL A 192 11.54 -9.34 6.43
CA VAL A 192 10.16 -8.87 6.61
C VAL A 192 9.37 -9.07 5.32
N PRO A 193 8.03 -9.18 5.36
CA PRO A 193 7.24 -9.28 4.16
C PRO A 193 7.43 -8.08 3.24
N VAL A 194 7.58 -8.35 1.94
CA VAL A 194 7.79 -7.35 0.89
C VAL A 194 6.52 -7.16 0.07
N ILE A 195 6.01 -5.94 0.08
CA ILE A 195 4.87 -5.51 -0.71
C ILE A 195 5.37 -4.70 -1.91
N PHE A 196 4.80 -4.91 -3.08
CA PHE A 196 5.07 -4.06 -4.24
C PHE A 196 3.87 -3.18 -4.55
N ASP A 197 4.08 -1.86 -4.56
CA ASP A 197 3.09 -0.87 -4.95
C ASP A 197 3.18 -0.59 -6.45
N ALA A 198 2.32 -1.23 -7.22
CA ALA A 198 2.33 -1.12 -8.67
C ALA A 198 1.78 0.22 -9.17
N THR A 199 0.90 0.88 -8.41
CA THR A 199 0.27 2.13 -8.82
C THR A 199 1.14 3.35 -8.56
N HIS A 200 1.80 3.44 -7.39
CA HIS A 200 2.72 4.53 -7.14
C HIS A 200 4.07 4.38 -7.84
N SER A 201 4.43 3.18 -8.27
CA SER A 201 5.66 2.93 -9.05
C SER A 201 5.65 3.57 -10.43
N VAL A 202 4.47 3.90 -10.97
CA VAL A 202 4.28 4.52 -12.28
C VAL A 202 3.87 6.00 -12.21
N GLN A 203 3.99 6.62 -11.02
CA GLN A 203 3.77 8.07 -10.88
C GLN A 203 4.84 8.87 -11.61
N LEU A 204 4.43 10.03 -12.13
CA LEU A 204 5.30 11.10 -12.60
C LEU A 204 5.16 12.28 -11.62
N PRO A 205 6.00 12.38 -10.58
CA PRO A 205 5.87 13.38 -9.53
C PRO A 205 5.91 14.80 -10.09
N GLY A 206 4.83 15.59 -9.88
CA GLY A 206 4.72 16.95 -10.42
C GLY A 206 4.53 17.02 -11.94
N GLY A 207 4.39 15.90 -12.64
CA GLY A 207 4.31 15.84 -14.11
C GLY A 207 3.06 16.47 -14.73
N ALA A 208 2.03 16.75 -13.91
CA ALA A 208 0.80 17.43 -14.34
C ALA A 208 0.65 18.84 -13.72
N GLY A 209 1.77 19.56 -13.53
CA GLY A 209 1.76 20.89 -12.92
C GLY A 209 1.46 20.85 -11.42
N GLY A 210 0.21 21.08 -11.02
CA GLY A 210 -0.22 21.06 -9.61
C GLY A 210 -0.55 19.67 -9.05
N ALA A 211 -0.40 18.59 -9.85
CA ALA A 211 -0.69 17.22 -9.47
C ALA A 211 0.38 16.26 -10.01
N SER A 212 0.43 15.04 -9.48
CA SER A 212 1.22 13.96 -10.07
C SER A 212 0.55 13.46 -11.36
N GLY A 213 1.35 13.31 -12.42
CA GLY A 213 1.00 12.52 -13.58
C GLY A 213 1.22 11.02 -13.31
N GLY A 214 0.96 10.19 -14.31
CA GLY A 214 1.20 8.75 -14.19
C GLY A 214 1.08 8.02 -15.53
N GLN A 215 1.64 6.83 -15.55
CA GLN A 215 1.72 5.94 -16.71
C GLN A 215 1.04 4.60 -16.38
N ARG A 216 -0.28 4.64 -16.13
CA ARG A 216 -1.10 3.49 -15.71
C ARG A 216 -0.91 2.27 -16.59
N GLU A 217 -0.63 2.45 -17.84
CA GLU A 217 -0.39 1.39 -18.82
C GLU A 217 0.72 0.43 -18.42
N PHE A 218 1.65 0.87 -17.57
CA PHE A 218 2.74 0.02 -17.07
C PHE A 218 2.40 -0.74 -15.78
N VAL A 219 1.29 -0.44 -15.09
CA VAL A 219 0.89 -1.15 -13.87
C VAL A 219 0.85 -2.67 -14.06
N PRO A 220 0.20 -3.23 -15.10
CA PRO A 220 0.17 -4.69 -15.27
C PRO A 220 1.55 -5.30 -15.53
N ALA A 221 2.41 -4.60 -16.27
CA ALA A 221 3.75 -5.10 -16.59
C ALA A 221 4.62 -5.18 -15.32
N LEU A 222 4.61 -4.13 -14.50
CA LEU A 222 5.37 -4.08 -13.25
C LEU A 222 4.81 -5.03 -12.21
N ALA A 223 3.48 -5.14 -12.08
CA ALA A 223 2.85 -6.10 -11.16
C ALA A 223 3.24 -7.55 -11.50
N ARG A 224 3.17 -7.94 -12.78
CA ARG A 224 3.61 -9.27 -13.22
C ARG A 224 5.09 -9.52 -12.94
N ALA A 225 5.94 -8.55 -13.21
CA ALA A 225 7.37 -8.68 -12.94
C ALA A 225 7.65 -8.84 -11.44
N ALA A 226 7.00 -8.06 -10.59
CA ALA A 226 7.16 -8.14 -9.14
C ALA A 226 6.69 -9.49 -8.57
N VAL A 227 5.53 -10.01 -9.02
CA VAL A 227 5.04 -11.33 -8.62
C VAL A 227 6.00 -12.44 -9.10
N ALA A 228 6.56 -12.31 -10.30
CA ALA A 228 7.55 -13.27 -10.82
C ALA A 228 8.86 -13.25 -10.02
N VAL A 229 9.23 -12.14 -9.39
CA VAL A 229 10.37 -12.07 -8.46
C VAL A 229 10.07 -12.77 -7.15
N GLY A 230 8.81 -12.78 -6.70
CA GLY A 230 8.38 -13.46 -5.47
C GLY A 230 8.10 -12.49 -4.32
N ILE A 231 7.25 -11.49 -4.54
CA ILE A 231 6.75 -10.60 -3.48
C ILE A 231 5.71 -11.31 -2.60
N ASP A 232 5.54 -10.81 -1.38
CA ASP A 232 4.57 -11.34 -0.41
C ASP A 232 3.19 -10.67 -0.55
N GLY A 233 3.12 -9.49 -1.14
CA GLY A 233 1.86 -8.80 -1.36
C GLY A 233 1.93 -7.76 -2.46
N LEU A 234 0.77 -7.47 -3.04
CA LEU A 234 0.59 -6.42 -4.04
C LEU A 234 -0.22 -5.27 -3.43
N PHE A 235 0.21 -4.05 -3.67
CA PHE A 235 -0.53 -2.84 -3.34
C PHE A 235 -1.04 -2.19 -4.63
N LEU A 236 -2.36 -1.93 -4.70
CA LEU A 236 -3.01 -1.28 -5.84
C LEU A 236 -3.98 -0.20 -5.35
N GLU A 237 -3.82 1.03 -5.81
CA GLU A 237 -4.92 1.98 -5.76
C GLU A 237 -5.86 1.70 -6.92
N VAL A 238 -7.16 1.54 -6.61
CA VAL A 238 -8.21 1.23 -7.59
C VAL A 238 -9.33 2.25 -7.51
N HIS A 239 -10.01 2.51 -8.63
CA HIS A 239 -11.13 3.41 -8.66
C HIS A 239 -12.18 2.98 -9.69
N GLU A 240 -13.49 3.14 -9.37
CA GLU A 240 -14.59 2.81 -10.28
C GLU A 240 -14.54 3.61 -11.59
N ASP A 241 -14.11 4.87 -11.52
CA ASP A 241 -13.83 5.74 -12.68
C ASP A 241 -12.58 6.59 -12.39
N PRO A 242 -11.38 6.13 -12.74
CA PRO A 242 -10.14 6.84 -12.45
C PRO A 242 -10.08 8.28 -12.99
N SER A 243 -10.89 8.61 -14.00
CA SER A 243 -10.95 9.97 -14.54
C SER A 243 -11.62 10.97 -13.60
N LYS A 244 -12.42 10.47 -12.64
CA LYS A 244 -13.14 11.25 -11.63
C LYS A 244 -12.49 11.18 -10.24
N ALA A 245 -11.45 10.36 -10.08
CA ALA A 245 -10.78 10.22 -8.80
C ALA A 245 -10.23 11.56 -8.30
N LEU A 246 -10.51 11.90 -7.05
CA LEU A 246 -10.06 13.15 -6.43
C LEU A 246 -8.57 13.15 -6.08
N SER A 247 -7.93 11.98 -6.14
CA SER A 247 -6.49 11.79 -5.93
C SER A 247 -5.96 10.68 -6.84
N ASP A 248 -4.76 10.90 -7.39
CA ASP A 248 -3.94 9.94 -8.14
C ASP A 248 -4.68 9.17 -9.25
N GLY A 249 -5.70 9.79 -9.84
CA GLY A 249 -6.49 9.21 -10.93
C GLY A 249 -5.64 8.78 -12.13
N ALA A 250 -4.51 9.44 -12.38
CA ALA A 250 -3.61 9.09 -13.47
C ALA A 250 -2.95 7.71 -13.30
N THR A 251 -2.81 7.21 -12.07
CA THR A 251 -2.19 5.91 -11.75
C THR A 251 -3.17 4.89 -11.21
N SER A 252 -4.33 5.30 -10.67
CA SER A 252 -5.34 4.40 -10.12
C SER A 252 -5.81 3.38 -11.16
N TRP A 253 -5.83 2.11 -10.79
CA TRP A 253 -6.26 1.03 -11.67
C TRP A 253 -7.79 1.00 -11.78
N PRO A 254 -8.38 0.78 -12.98
CA PRO A 254 -9.83 0.66 -13.12
C PRO A 254 -10.34 -0.57 -12.35
N LEU A 255 -11.36 -0.37 -11.53
CA LEU A 255 -11.91 -1.42 -10.67
C LEU A 255 -12.50 -2.58 -11.48
N ASP A 256 -13.12 -2.29 -12.63
CA ASP A 256 -13.66 -3.28 -13.57
C ASP A 256 -12.59 -4.19 -14.21
N GLN A 257 -11.33 -3.79 -14.17
CA GLN A 257 -10.19 -4.57 -14.68
C GLN A 257 -9.42 -5.31 -13.58
N LEU A 258 -9.83 -5.18 -12.31
CA LEU A 258 -9.12 -5.76 -11.18
C LEU A 258 -9.08 -7.30 -11.25
N SER A 259 -10.22 -7.95 -11.51
CA SER A 259 -10.29 -9.43 -11.59
C SER A 259 -9.33 -9.99 -12.63
N SER A 260 -9.37 -9.46 -13.86
CA SER A 260 -8.52 -9.92 -14.95
C SER A 260 -7.02 -9.75 -14.64
N LEU A 261 -6.63 -8.67 -13.97
CA LEU A 261 -5.25 -8.48 -13.53
C LEU A 261 -4.86 -9.52 -12.47
N LEU A 262 -5.68 -9.70 -11.44
CA LEU A 262 -5.38 -10.63 -10.34
C LEU A 262 -5.34 -12.10 -10.80
N GLU A 263 -6.17 -12.50 -11.76
CA GLU A 263 -6.12 -13.84 -12.38
C GLU A 263 -4.75 -14.10 -13.02
N GLN A 264 -4.22 -13.13 -13.80
CA GLN A 264 -2.90 -13.24 -14.40
C GLN A 264 -1.80 -13.35 -13.33
N LEU A 265 -1.89 -12.54 -12.26
CA LEU A 265 -0.89 -12.54 -11.20
C LEU A 265 -0.90 -13.85 -10.41
N ARG A 266 -2.06 -14.44 -10.16
CA ARG A 266 -2.18 -15.76 -9.52
C ARG A 266 -1.53 -16.87 -10.37
N ALA A 267 -1.73 -16.85 -11.67
CA ALA A 267 -1.11 -17.83 -12.57
C ALA A 267 0.44 -17.73 -12.52
N ILE A 268 0.97 -16.52 -12.44
CA ILE A 268 2.42 -16.30 -12.30
C ILE A 268 2.90 -16.75 -10.92
N GLU A 269 2.19 -16.40 -9.85
CA GLU A 269 2.50 -16.82 -8.49
C GLU A 269 2.61 -18.33 -8.39
N GLN A 270 1.62 -19.06 -8.92
CA GLN A 270 1.62 -20.53 -8.94
C GLN A 270 2.85 -21.07 -9.66
N ALA A 271 3.16 -20.57 -10.85
CA ALA A 271 4.31 -21.01 -11.62
C ALA A 271 5.67 -20.74 -10.93
N VAL A 272 5.75 -19.74 -10.07
CA VAL A 272 6.97 -19.42 -9.29
C VAL A 272 7.06 -20.28 -8.04
N ARG A 273 5.94 -20.57 -7.38
CA ARG A 273 5.90 -21.40 -6.16
C ARG A 273 6.17 -22.90 -6.42
N ASP A 274 5.79 -23.40 -7.58
CA ASP A 274 5.98 -24.80 -7.97
C ASP A 274 7.44 -25.15 -8.37
N ARG A 275 8.38 -24.20 -8.19
CA ARG A 275 9.83 -24.39 -8.42
C ARG A 275 10.58 -24.60 -7.12
#